data_c1a5952c8659649916541b704f2a5281
#
_entry.id   c1a5952c8659649916541b704f2a5281
#
_cell.length_a   1.000
_cell.length_b   1.000
_cell.length_c   1.000
_cell.angle_alpha   90.00
_cell.angle_beta   90.00
_cell.angle_gamma   90.00
#
_symmetry.space_group_name_H-M   'P 1'
#
loop_
_entity.id
_entity.type
_entity.pdbx_description
1 polymer ?
#
loop_
_entity_poly.entity_id
_entity_poly.type
_entity_poly.pdbx_seq_one_letter_code
_entity_poly.pdbx_strand_id
1 'polypeptide(L)'
;MDLVFRTLADLNPFLRRCLRLSPRLAYAGAIAVFIWVAARCYIPGQGFTYLLEMGDRQNERYLPELRAMNHFELPDSYGYDAQFYAEIAMRPHLTDPALATAVDDLPYRARRILFSWTAWALGRGDPVQALKMYAVQSLVSWVALSALLLRWFPAANWGNFFRWGCVLFSFGMAHCLRASLVDGPSLLLLAAGMALVESRRPWLGAAILGVSGLGKETNVLAATVFAPTGNSGRAWARSAGRIALVALPIALWLWALERMLGTTSPGQGNFASPFSAYFAKWADSLGALRHEKPFLTAPQNIATLVALSVQACFFAFRRRWKEAWWRIGATYAVLMAILGAAVWAGYPPAAARVLLPMTLAFNILAPKGGSWWLVLLFGNLNVLATPDVLRLPSPQSYRVVGPGDLRMVAATGQVVEPVFDERWYPPEHSSFEFWRWSDGPSTLSLRNPQRFALMVDIRFSLRANDVRSISITQDGRVLWQGLLHNHVRAPVELRGIRLEPGDTVWEFATPRPGGPGHGVVRGPPLFNVRNMEIDVLSRADP
;
A
#
# COMPACT_ATOMS: atom_id res chain seq x y z
N MET A 1 2.71 -13.77 -29.64
CA MET A 1 1.27 -13.57 -29.45
C MET A 1 0.59 -13.06 -30.73
N ASP A 2 1.12 -12.05 -31.41
CA ASP A 2 0.56 -11.57 -32.69
C ASP A 2 0.53 -12.62 -33.82
N LEU A 3 1.46 -13.56 -33.86
CA LEU A 3 1.51 -14.61 -34.89
C LEU A 3 0.38 -15.64 -34.70
N VAL A 4 0.07 -16.01 -33.47
CA VAL A 4 -1.02 -16.94 -33.13
C VAL A 4 -2.39 -16.28 -33.39
N PHE A 5 -2.51 -14.97 -33.10
CA PHE A 5 -3.73 -14.20 -33.40
C PHE A 5 -3.93 -13.92 -34.90
N ARG A 6 -2.87 -13.82 -35.71
CA ARG A 6 -2.99 -13.66 -37.17
C ARG A 6 -3.53 -14.93 -37.83
N THR A 7 -3.07 -16.11 -37.42
CA THR A 7 -3.55 -17.40 -37.95
C THR A 7 -5.01 -17.70 -37.58
N LEU A 8 -5.50 -17.27 -36.41
CA LEU A 8 -6.90 -17.41 -36.01
C LEU A 8 -7.84 -16.38 -36.69
N ALA A 9 -7.30 -15.22 -37.08
CA ALA A 9 -8.08 -14.16 -37.71
C ALA A 9 -8.49 -14.46 -39.17
N ASP A 10 -7.83 -15.40 -39.84
CA ASP A 10 -8.16 -15.77 -41.22
C ASP A 10 -9.35 -16.71 -41.34
N LEU A 11 -9.87 -17.22 -40.23
CA LEU A 11 -10.88 -18.30 -40.20
C LEU A 11 -12.34 -17.84 -40.13
N ASN A 12 -12.71 -16.64 -39.65
CA ASN A 12 -14.13 -16.23 -39.58
C ASN A 12 -14.31 -14.72 -39.31
N PRO A 13 -15.19 -14.00 -40.05
CA PRO A 13 -15.54 -12.59 -39.79
C PRO A 13 -16.11 -12.31 -38.40
N PHE A 14 -16.85 -13.28 -37.84
CA PHE A 14 -17.39 -13.20 -36.47
C PHE A 14 -16.28 -13.23 -35.44
N LEU A 15 -15.30 -14.14 -35.57
CA LEU A 15 -14.10 -14.20 -34.70
C LEU A 15 -13.28 -12.93 -34.77
N ARG A 16 -13.12 -12.31 -35.97
CA ARG A 16 -12.47 -11.01 -36.13
C ARG A 16 -13.18 -9.91 -35.35
N ARG A 17 -14.52 -9.92 -35.33
CA ARG A 17 -15.31 -8.93 -34.57
C ARG A 17 -15.20 -9.16 -33.07
N CYS A 18 -15.24 -10.39 -32.60
CA CYS A 18 -15.02 -10.77 -31.19
C CYS A 18 -13.61 -10.42 -30.73
N LEU A 19 -12.57 -10.67 -31.52
CA LEU A 19 -11.19 -10.33 -31.22
C LEU A 19 -10.94 -8.81 -31.18
N ARG A 20 -11.69 -8.01 -31.96
CA ARG A 20 -11.64 -6.53 -31.91
C ARG A 20 -12.39 -5.96 -30.72
N LEU A 21 -13.46 -6.60 -30.28
CA LEU A 21 -14.23 -6.16 -29.10
C LEU A 21 -13.57 -6.59 -27.79
N SER A 22 -12.84 -7.72 -27.79
CA SER A 22 -12.27 -8.31 -26.59
C SER A 22 -11.31 -7.37 -25.81
N PRO A 23 -10.40 -6.57 -26.42
CA PRO A 23 -9.59 -5.62 -25.66
C PRO A 23 -10.44 -4.56 -24.96
N ARG A 24 -11.46 -3.99 -25.61
CA ARG A 24 -12.36 -2.99 -25.00
C ARG A 24 -13.12 -3.54 -23.82
N LEU A 25 -13.61 -4.78 -23.94
CA LEU A 25 -14.26 -5.47 -22.83
C LEU A 25 -13.28 -5.75 -21.68
N ALA A 26 -12.01 -6.06 -21.98
CA ALA A 26 -10.99 -6.24 -20.95
C ALA A 26 -10.71 -4.96 -20.17
N TYR A 27 -10.61 -3.80 -20.83
CA TYR A 27 -10.49 -2.49 -20.15
C TYR A 27 -11.71 -2.21 -19.25
N ALA A 28 -12.92 -2.38 -19.79
CA ALA A 28 -14.14 -2.19 -19.02
C ALA A 28 -14.24 -3.16 -17.83
N GLY A 29 -13.90 -4.43 -18.06
CA GLY A 29 -13.87 -5.46 -17.02
C GLY A 29 -12.86 -5.15 -15.93
N ALA A 30 -11.64 -4.72 -16.29
CA ALA A 30 -10.63 -4.35 -15.31
C ALA A 30 -11.06 -3.14 -14.45
N ILE A 31 -11.70 -2.12 -15.07
CA ILE A 31 -12.25 -0.98 -14.35
C ILE A 31 -13.41 -1.42 -13.44
N ALA A 32 -14.29 -2.29 -13.93
CA ALA A 32 -15.41 -2.82 -13.12
C ALA A 32 -14.93 -3.61 -11.91
N VAL A 33 -13.93 -4.48 -12.11
CA VAL A 33 -13.28 -5.23 -11.00
C VAL A 33 -12.63 -4.26 -10.01
N PHE A 34 -11.93 -3.23 -10.49
CA PHE A 34 -11.35 -2.23 -9.61
C PHE A 34 -12.42 -1.51 -8.78
N ILE A 35 -13.49 -1.04 -9.41
CA ILE A 35 -14.59 -0.35 -8.71
C ILE A 35 -15.23 -1.29 -7.68
N TRP A 36 -15.41 -2.57 -8.04
CA TRP A 36 -15.93 -3.57 -7.11
C TRP A 36 -15.00 -3.78 -5.90
N VAL A 37 -13.68 -3.92 -6.11
CA VAL A 37 -12.69 -4.04 -5.02
C VAL A 37 -12.71 -2.78 -4.16
N ALA A 38 -12.71 -1.59 -4.79
CA ALA A 38 -12.76 -0.32 -4.07
C ALA A 38 -14.03 -0.19 -3.22
N ALA A 39 -15.19 -0.58 -3.75
CA ALA A 39 -16.46 -0.56 -3.01
C ALA A 39 -16.44 -1.49 -1.79
N ARG A 40 -15.70 -2.60 -1.85
CA ARG A 40 -15.51 -3.52 -0.72
C ARG A 40 -14.61 -2.97 0.38
N CYS A 41 -13.86 -1.90 0.12
CA CYS A 41 -13.11 -1.18 1.16
C CYS A 41 -13.99 -0.21 1.97
N TYR A 42 -15.24 -0.05 1.61
CA TYR A 42 -16.20 0.73 2.39
C TYR A 42 -16.75 -0.08 3.56
N ILE A 43 -16.56 0.44 4.77
CA ILE A 43 -17.08 -0.17 6.01
C ILE A 43 -18.25 0.70 6.50
N PRO A 44 -19.46 0.14 6.68
CA PRO A 44 -20.59 0.88 7.23
C PRO A 44 -20.24 1.55 8.57
N GLY A 45 -20.55 2.83 8.71
CA GLY A 45 -20.21 3.64 9.90
C GLY A 45 -18.80 4.23 9.89
N GLN A 46 -17.83 3.62 9.20
CA GLN A 46 -16.44 4.07 9.12
C GLN A 46 -16.05 4.64 7.75
N GLY A 47 -16.86 4.37 6.71
CA GLY A 47 -16.58 4.83 5.35
C GLY A 47 -15.36 4.12 4.73
N PHE A 48 -14.49 4.88 4.06
CA PHE A 48 -13.26 4.39 3.45
C PHE A 48 -12.02 4.55 4.35
N THR A 49 -12.18 4.74 5.66
CA THR A 49 -11.06 4.94 6.59
C THR A 49 -10.11 3.75 6.66
N TYR A 50 -10.56 2.55 6.27
CA TYR A 50 -9.70 1.38 6.05
C TYR A 50 -8.49 1.68 5.14
N LEU A 51 -8.64 2.58 4.18
CA LEU A 51 -7.56 2.97 3.26
C LEU A 51 -6.54 3.93 3.87
N LEU A 52 -6.77 4.43 5.09
CA LEU A 52 -5.85 5.35 5.76
C LEU A 52 -4.79 4.63 6.59
N GLU A 53 -5.01 3.34 6.89
CA GLU A 53 -4.10 2.53 7.70
C GLU A 53 -3.75 3.21 9.04
N MET A 54 -4.77 3.71 9.73
CA MET A 54 -4.61 4.29 11.06
C MET A 54 -4.25 3.22 12.08
N GLY A 55 -3.31 3.49 12.97
CA GLY A 55 -2.85 2.54 13.97
C GLY A 55 -3.39 2.86 15.36
N ASP A 56 -3.88 1.85 16.07
CA ASP A 56 -4.42 1.98 17.44
C ASP A 56 -3.38 2.47 18.45
N ARG A 57 -2.09 2.16 18.24
CA ARG A 57 -0.98 2.65 19.09
C ARG A 57 -0.72 4.15 18.98
N GLN A 58 -1.31 4.83 17.98
CA GLN A 58 -1.25 6.29 17.82
C GLN A 58 -2.46 7.00 18.40
N ASN A 59 -3.47 6.27 18.88
CA ASN A 59 -4.77 6.81 19.29
C ASN A 59 -4.67 7.98 20.27
N GLU A 60 -3.76 7.91 21.23
CA GLU A 60 -3.54 9.00 22.21
C GLU A 60 -3.03 10.31 21.57
N ARG A 61 -2.36 10.21 20.40
CA ARG A 61 -1.81 11.35 19.67
C ARG A 61 -2.78 11.93 18.65
N TYR A 62 -3.78 11.17 18.21
CA TYR A 62 -4.74 11.61 17.21
C TYR A 62 -5.44 12.93 17.61
N LEU A 63 -5.79 13.71 16.59
CA LEU A 63 -6.62 14.90 16.79
C LEU A 63 -7.92 14.53 17.52
N PRO A 64 -8.44 15.41 18.40
CA PRO A 64 -9.68 15.12 19.16
C PRO A 64 -10.86 14.73 18.28
N GLU A 65 -11.02 15.37 17.11
CA GLU A 65 -12.09 15.09 16.16
C GLU A 65 -11.96 13.69 15.56
N LEU A 66 -10.72 13.23 15.33
CA LEU A 66 -10.46 11.88 14.84
C LEU A 66 -10.79 10.83 15.91
N ARG A 67 -10.36 11.06 17.15
CA ARG A 67 -10.69 10.17 18.29
C ARG A 67 -12.20 10.08 18.55
N ALA A 68 -12.94 11.15 18.27
CA ALA A 68 -14.39 11.18 18.48
C ALA A 68 -15.19 10.50 17.36
N MET A 69 -14.59 10.27 16.19
CA MET A 69 -15.28 9.64 15.07
C MET A 69 -15.03 8.13 15.02
N ASN A 70 -16.03 7.39 14.53
CA ASN A 70 -15.85 5.98 14.23
C ASN A 70 -15.00 5.84 12.95
N HIS A 71 -13.83 5.23 13.06
CA HIS A 71 -12.90 4.98 11.97
C HIS A 71 -12.26 3.60 12.11
N PHE A 72 -11.69 3.10 11.02
CA PHE A 72 -10.96 1.82 11.05
C PHE A 72 -9.57 2.03 11.64
N GLU A 73 -9.21 1.20 12.59
CA GLU A 73 -7.87 1.15 13.19
C GLU A 73 -7.21 -0.21 12.91
N LEU A 74 -5.94 -0.19 12.57
CA LEU A 74 -5.12 -1.39 12.50
C LEU A 74 -4.71 -1.79 13.92
N PRO A 75 -5.08 -2.98 14.38
CA PRO A 75 -4.77 -3.40 15.72
C PRO A 75 -3.26 -3.57 15.90
N ASP A 76 -2.76 -3.15 17.07
CA ASP A 76 -1.37 -3.29 17.53
C ASP A 76 -0.36 -2.68 16.54
N SER A 77 -0.72 -1.59 15.89
CA SER A 77 0.02 -0.92 14.83
C SER A 77 0.21 0.56 15.12
N TYR A 78 1.34 1.10 14.66
CA TYR A 78 1.55 2.55 14.60
C TYR A 78 0.94 3.19 13.33
N GLY A 79 0.25 2.40 12.51
CA GLY A 79 -0.34 2.88 11.27
C GLY A 79 0.68 3.11 10.16
N TYR A 80 0.26 3.88 9.15
CA TYR A 80 1.09 4.19 7.99
C TYR A 80 1.00 5.66 7.58
N ASP A 81 1.76 6.06 6.57
CA ASP A 81 1.95 7.47 6.14
C ASP A 81 0.66 8.27 5.93
N ALA A 82 -0.41 7.62 5.44
CA ALA A 82 -1.66 8.30 5.08
C ALA A 82 -2.38 8.94 6.27
N GLN A 83 -2.28 8.34 7.47
CA GLN A 83 -2.90 8.89 8.67
C GLN A 83 -2.43 10.34 8.92
N PHE A 84 -1.13 10.61 8.77
CA PHE A 84 -0.55 11.93 8.99
C PHE A 84 -1.01 12.96 7.96
N TYR A 85 -1.10 12.58 6.69
CA TYR A 85 -1.63 13.46 5.65
C TYR A 85 -3.13 13.73 5.83
N ALA A 86 -3.88 12.74 6.33
CA ALA A 86 -5.30 12.89 6.63
C ALA A 86 -5.53 13.84 7.82
N GLU A 87 -4.70 13.78 8.87
CA GLU A 87 -4.74 14.72 9.98
C GLU A 87 -4.35 16.14 9.56
N ILE A 88 -3.35 16.29 8.68
CA ILE A 88 -3.06 17.60 8.06
C ILE A 88 -4.27 18.10 7.25
N ALA A 89 -5.04 17.22 6.58
CA ALA A 89 -6.26 17.63 5.88
C ALA A 89 -7.36 18.09 6.83
N MET A 90 -7.46 17.53 8.02
CA MET A 90 -8.41 17.96 9.06
C MET A 90 -8.07 19.36 9.60
N ARG A 91 -6.78 19.67 9.72
CA ARG A 91 -6.27 20.97 10.24
C ARG A 91 -5.13 21.50 9.37
N PRO A 92 -5.42 22.08 8.19
CA PRO A 92 -4.38 22.53 7.26
C PRO A 92 -3.61 23.77 7.72
N HIS A 93 -4.00 24.38 8.83
CA HIS A 93 -3.25 25.42 9.52
C HIS A 93 -2.14 24.79 10.35
N LEU A 94 -0.95 24.67 9.77
CA LEU A 94 0.17 23.86 10.27
C LEU A 94 0.77 24.36 11.62
N THR A 95 0.34 25.49 12.12
CA THR A 95 0.78 26.09 13.41
C THR A 95 0.00 25.58 14.62
N ASP A 96 -0.96 24.68 14.43
CA ASP A 96 -1.75 24.10 15.52
C ASP A 96 -0.87 23.14 16.36
N PRO A 97 -0.72 23.35 17.68
CA PRO A 97 0.08 22.48 18.53
C PRO A 97 -0.43 21.04 18.61
N ALA A 98 -1.76 20.84 18.51
CA ALA A 98 -2.34 19.49 18.50
C ALA A 98 -1.92 18.71 17.25
N LEU A 99 -1.84 19.37 16.09
CA LEU A 99 -1.36 18.77 14.86
C LEU A 99 0.12 18.38 14.94
N ALA A 100 0.95 19.22 15.59
CA ALA A 100 2.37 18.91 15.80
C ALA A 100 2.58 17.67 16.69
N THR A 101 1.63 17.36 17.56
CA THR A 101 1.65 16.13 18.39
C THR A 101 1.15 14.91 17.61
N ALA A 102 0.14 15.10 16.76
CA ALA A 102 -0.51 14.03 16.00
C ALA A 102 0.37 13.50 14.87
N VAL A 103 1.13 14.36 14.20
CA VAL A 103 1.97 14.02 13.04
C VAL A 103 3.39 13.69 13.47
N ASP A 104 3.97 12.60 12.99
CA ASP A 104 5.31 12.10 13.33
C ASP A 104 6.43 13.11 13.05
N ASP A 105 6.41 13.73 11.87
CA ASP A 105 7.33 14.77 11.43
C ASP A 105 6.54 15.78 10.57
N LEU A 106 5.91 16.73 11.25
CA LEU A 106 5.04 17.72 10.59
C LEU A 106 5.77 18.52 9.49
N PRO A 107 6.99 19.04 9.68
CA PRO A 107 7.73 19.72 8.61
C PRO A 107 7.98 18.82 7.38
N TYR A 108 8.28 17.56 7.59
CA TYR A 108 8.50 16.61 6.51
C TYR A 108 7.21 16.26 5.77
N ARG A 109 6.12 15.98 6.49
CA ARG A 109 4.82 15.61 5.92
C ARG A 109 4.17 16.79 5.18
N ALA A 110 4.21 17.97 5.75
CA ALA A 110 3.63 19.19 5.20
C ALA A 110 4.26 19.63 3.87
N ARG A 111 5.43 19.12 3.49
CA ARG A 111 6.01 19.37 2.15
C ARG A 111 5.10 18.92 1.02
N ARG A 112 4.26 17.90 1.25
CA ARG A 112 3.33 17.28 0.30
C ARG A 112 1.89 17.72 0.57
N ILE A 113 1.67 19.01 0.68
CA ILE A 113 0.44 19.60 1.20
C ILE A 113 -0.77 19.48 0.27
N LEU A 114 -0.55 19.34 -1.06
CA LEU A 114 -1.58 19.49 -2.08
C LEU A 114 -2.82 18.65 -1.81
N PHE A 115 -2.63 17.36 -1.49
CA PHE A 115 -3.77 16.45 -1.32
C PHE A 115 -4.47 16.61 0.02
N SER A 116 -3.79 17.09 1.04
CA SER A 116 -4.41 17.52 2.29
C SER A 116 -5.25 18.78 2.07
N TRP A 117 -4.76 19.77 1.32
CA TRP A 117 -5.53 20.96 0.96
C TRP A 117 -6.73 20.66 0.07
N THR A 118 -6.58 19.78 -0.92
CA THR A 118 -7.72 19.39 -1.77
C THR A 118 -8.78 18.66 -0.97
N ALA A 119 -8.40 17.78 -0.06
CA ALA A 119 -9.33 17.07 0.81
C ALA A 119 -10.04 18.04 1.78
N TRP A 120 -9.33 19.00 2.36
CA TRP A 120 -9.92 20.04 3.20
C TRP A 120 -10.93 20.90 2.41
N ALA A 121 -10.58 21.34 1.21
CA ALA A 121 -11.46 22.13 0.38
C ALA A 121 -12.72 21.35 -0.04
N LEU A 122 -12.58 20.08 -0.42
CA LEU A 122 -13.70 19.18 -0.73
C LEU A 122 -14.55 18.88 0.50
N GLY A 123 -13.94 18.80 1.67
CA GLY A 123 -14.60 18.68 2.97
C GLY A 123 -15.26 19.98 3.46
N ARG A 124 -15.14 21.09 2.69
CA ARG A 124 -15.71 22.42 3.01
C ARG A 124 -15.25 22.94 4.37
N GLY A 125 -14.05 22.61 4.79
CA GLY A 125 -13.47 23.03 6.07
C GLY A 125 -13.96 22.23 7.28
N ASP A 126 -14.84 21.24 7.11
CA ASP A 126 -15.20 20.31 8.18
C ASP A 126 -14.10 19.24 8.32
N PRO A 127 -13.49 19.06 9.51
CA PRO A 127 -12.39 18.14 9.72
C PRO A 127 -12.72 16.68 9.39
N VAL A 128 -13.92 16.23 9.79
CA VAL A 128 -14.36 14.83 9.57
C VAL A 128 -14.60 14.57 8.09
N GLN A 129 -15.20 15.54 7.37
CA GLN A 129 -15.40 15.41 5.93
C GLN A 129 -14.07 15.50 5.18
N ALA A 130 -13.14 16.35 5.61
CA ALA A 130 -11.81 16.43 5.03
C ALA A 130 -11.07 15.09 5.11
N LEU A 131 -11.11 14.41 6.24
CA LEU A 131 -10.54 13.06 6.40
C LEU A 131 -11.21 12.05 5.45
N LYS A 132 -12.54 12.04 5.35
CA LYS A 132 -13.27 11.17 4.42
C LYS A 132 -12.91 11.45 2.96
N MET A 133 -12.78 12.73 2.59
CA MET A 133 -12.35 13.12 1.24
C MET A 133 -10.89 12.70 0.98
N TYR A 134 -10.01 12.79 1.99
CA TYR A 134 -8.64 12.31 1.87
C TYR A 134 -8.60 10.80 1.59
N ALA A 135 -9.40 9.99 2.27
CA ALA A 135 -9.46 8.55 2.06
C ALA A 135 -9.89 8.16 0.62
N VAL A 136 -10.80 8.94 0.00
CA VAL A 136 -11.40 8.61 -1.31
C VAL A 136 -10.58 9.15 -2.49
N GLN A 137 -9.79 10.21 -2.31
CA GLN A 137 -9.14 10.91 -3.43
C GLN A 137 -8.18 10.02 -4.25
N SER A 138 -7.51 9.04 -3.62
CA SER A 138 -6.65 8.09 -4.33
C SER A 138 -7.44 7.20 -5.28
N LEU A 139 -8.64 6.76 -4.90
CA LEU A 139 -9.55 5.99 -5.76
C LEU A 139 -10.00 6.81 -6.96
N VAL A 140 -10.43 8.05 -6.73
CA VAL A 140 -10.84 8.99 -7.80
C VAL A 140 -9.68 9.26 -8.75
N SER A 141 -8.48 9.48 -8.21
CA SER A 141 -7.27 9.73 -9.00
C SER A 141 -6.90 8.53 -9.86
N TRP A 142 -7.08 7.31 -9.36
CA TRP A 142 -6.84 6.10 -10.13
C TRP A 142 -7.80 5.99 -11.34
N VAL A 143 -9.10 6.24 -11.12
CA VAL A 143 -10.09 6.23 -12.20
C VAL A 143 -9.75 7.30 -13.23
N ALA A 144 -9.42 8.51 -12.80
CA ALA A 144 -9.01 9.59 -13.70
C ALA A 144 -7.74 9.25 -14.47
N LEU A 145 -6.74 8.65 -13.82
CA LEU A 145 -5.51 8.19 -14.45
C LEU A 145 -5.80 7.08 -15.47
N SER A 146 -6.68 6.13 -15.13
CA SER A 146 -7.06 5.04 -16.04
C SER A 146 -7.64 5.57 -17.36
N ALA A 147 -8.48 6.60 -17.29
CA ALA A 147 -9.03 7.29 -18.45
C ALA A 147 -7.95 8.08 -19.22
N LEU A 148 -7.09 8.83 -18.52
CA LEU A 148 -6.02 9.61 -19.14
C LEU A 148 -5.01 8.72 -19.87
N LEU A 149 -4.69 7.55 -19.34
CA LEU A 149 -3.75 6.60 -19.94
C LEU A 149 -4.23 6.04 -21.27
N LEU A 150 -5.53 6.09 -21.59
CA LEU A 150 -6.05 5.73 -22.94
C LEU A 150 -5.46 6.59 -24.05
N ARG A 151 -4.92 7.76 -23.73
CA ARG A 151 -4.17 8.59 -24.68
C ARG A 151 -2.94 7.87 -25.24
N TRP A 152 -2.20 7.16 -24.42
CA TRP A 152 -0.98 6.43 -24.81
C TRP A 152 -1.24 4.95 -25.07
N PHE A 153 -2.26 4.39 -24.44
CA PHE A 153 -2.66 3.00 -24.53
C PHE A 153 -4.13 2.89 -24.94
N PRO A 154 -4.51 3.31 -26.18
CA PRO A 154 -5.89 3.20 -26.61
C PRO A 154 -6.36 1.75 -26.61
N ALA A 155 -7.66 1.53 -26.35
CA ALA A 155 -8.28 0.20 -26.21
C ALA A 155 -8.44 -0.49 -27.60
N ALA A 156 -7.32 -0.62 -28.34
CA ALA A 156 -7.27 -1.13 -29.70
C ALA A 156 -6.68 -2.54 -29.80
N ASN A 157 -5.83 -2.95 -28.85
CA ASN A 157 -5.14 -4.23 -28.87
C ASN A 157 -4.69 -4.67 -27.48
N TRP A 158 -4.36 -5.95 -27.33
CA TRP A 158 -3.92 -6.55 -26.08
C TRP A 158 -2.59 -6.04 -25.54
N GLY A 159 -1.68 -5.64 -26.43
CA GLY A 159 -0.40 -5.03 -26.03
C GLY A 159 -0.58 -3.68 -25.33
N ASN A 160 -1.54 -2.88 -25.76
CA ASN A 160 -1.91 -1.65 -25.06
C ASN A 160 -2.62 -1.95 -23.73
N PHE A 161 -3.53 -2.93 -23.71
CA PHE A 161 -4.17 -3.37 -22.47
C PHE A 161 -3.15 -3.82 -21.42
N PHE A 162 -2.18 -4.64 -21.82
CA PHE A 162 -1.12 -5.10 -20.94
C PHE A 162 -0.32 -3.91 -20.35
N ARG A 163 0.12 -2.95 -21.19
CA ARG A 163 0.88 -1.77 -20.73
C ARG A 163 0.07 -0.88 -19.80
N TRP A 164 -1.18 -0.61 -20.17
CA TRP A 164 -2.13 0.13 -19.36
C TRP A 164 -2.34 -0.54 -17.99
N GLY A 165 -2.58 -1.85 -17.99
CA GLY A 165 -2.73 -2.65 -16.78
C GLY A 165 -1.46 -2.67 -15.94
N CYS A 166 -0.27 -2.81 -16.57
CA CYS A 166 1.00 -2.79 -15.84
C CYS A 166 1.29 -1.47 -15.13
N VAL A 167 0.82 -0.33 -15.62
CA VAL A 167 0.94 0.94 -14.91
C VAL A 167 -0.04 1.00 -13.75
N LEU A 168 -1.32 0.69 -13.99
CA LEU A 168 -2.40 0.86 -13.01
C LEU A 168 -2.39 -0.19 -11.90
N PHE A 169 -1.95 -1.39 -12.22
CA PHE A 169 -1.81 -2.50 -11.28
C PHE A 169 -0.35 -2.83 -10.97
N SER A 170 0.58 -1.87 -11.17
CA SER A 170 1.92 -2.01 -10.61
C SER A 170 1.83 -2.03 -9.09
N PHE A 171 2.75 -2.75 -8.44
CA PHE A 171 2.80 -2.77 -6.97
C PHE A 171 2.78 -1.36 -6.38
N GLY A 172 3.61 -0.44 -6.90
CA GLY A 172 3.68 0.92 -6.38
C GLY A 172 2.35 1.66 -6.45
N MET A 173 1.58 1.51 -7.55
CA MET A 173 0.26 2.11 -7.71
C MET A 173 -0.78 1.45 -6.79
N ALA A 174 -0.77 0.11 -6.70
CA ALA A 174 -1.66 -0.63 -5.83
C ALA A 174 -1.48 -0.25 -4.36
N HIS A 175 -0.22 -0.09 -3.93
CA HIS A 175 0.09 0.37 -2.57
C HIS A 175 -0.40 1.80 -2.32
N CYS A 176 -0.24 2.70 -3.30
CA CYS A 176 -0.78 4.06 -3.19
C CYS A 176 -2.30 4.09 -3.00
N LEU A 177 -3.01 3.16 -3.64
CA LEU A 177 -4.46 3.02 -3.47
C LEU A 177 -4.81 2.49 -2.08
N ARG A 178 -4.19 1.38 -1.70
CA ARG A 178 -4.50 0.65 -0.46
C ARG A 178 -4.21 1.49 0.79
N ALA A 179 -3.17 2.29 0.74
CA ALA A 179 -2.74 3.14 1.84
C ALA A 179 -2.95 4.64 1.58
N SER A 180 -3.85 5.04 0.68
CA SER A 180 -4.19 6.44 0.33
C SER A 180 -3.00 7.38 0.24
N LEU A 181 -1.93 6.94 -0.43
CA LEU A 181 -0.67 7.69 -0.50
C LEU A 181 -0.67 8.71 -1.64
N VAL A 182 0.13 9.73 -1.47
CA VAL A 182 0.25 10.89 -2.36
C VAL A 182 0.85 10.58 -3.74
N ASP A 183 1.60 9.47 -3.88
CA ASP A 183 2.36 9.14 -5.10
C ASP A 183 1.44 8.84 -6.28
N GLY A 184 0.31 8.13 -6.08
CA GLY A 184 -0.68 7.82 -7.11
C GLY A 184 -1.35 9.07 -7.68
N PRO A 185 -2.00 9.90 -6.87
CA PRO A 185 -2.57 11.18 -7.30
C PRO A 185 -1.53 12.12 -7.93
N SER A 186 -0.29 12.11 -7.45
CA SER A 186 0.80 12.89 -8.03
C SER A 186 1.17 12.41 -9.43
N LEU A 187 1.12 11.09 -9.68
CA LEU A 187 1.35 10.53 -11.02
C LEU A 187 0.26 10.96 -12.01
N LEU A 188 -1.01 11.07 -11.57
CA LEU A 188 -2.08 11.61 -12.40
C LEU A 188 -1.74 13.04 -12.86
N LEU A 189 -1.32 13.91 -11.94
CA LEU A 189 -0.95 15.29 -12.28
C LEU A 189 0.27 15.34 -13.20
N LEU A 190 1.28 14.51 -12.98
CA LEU A 190 2.44 14.40 -13.87
C LEU A 190 2.00 13.97 -15.27
N ALA A 191 1.16 12.93 -15.38
CA ALA A 191 0.63 12.46 -16.67
C ALA A 191 -0.22 13.53 -17.36
N ALA A 192 -1.06 14.27 -16.61
CA ALA A 192 -1.87 15.38 -17.14
C ALA A 192 -0.98 16.52 -17.67
N GLY A 193 0.05 16.91 -16.92
CA GLY A 193 1.04 17.88 -17.36
C GLY A 193 1.73 17.45 -18.66
N MET A 194 2.12 16.19 -18.75
CA MET A 194 2.72 15.61 -19.97
C MET A 194 1.76 15.59 -21.15
N ALA A 195 0.50 15.23 -20.93
CA ALA A 195 -0.53 15.28 -21.99
C ALA A 195 -0.71 16.70 -22.56
N LEU A 196 -0.61 17.72 -21.70
CA LEU A 196 -0.64 19.14 -22.14
C LEU A 196 0.61 19.53 -22.92
N VAL A 197 1.80 19.11 -22.48
CA VAL A 197 3.07 19.33 -23.22
C VAL A 197 2.96 18.74 -24.63
N GLU A 198 2.51 17.49 -24.76
CA GLU A 198 2.32 16.82 -26.06
C GLU A 198 1.20 17.46 -26.90
N SER A 199 0.20 18.07 -26.26
CA SER A 199 -0.88 18.80 -26.94
C SER A 199 -0.49 20.23 -27.33
N ARG A 200 0.81 20.53 -27.40
CA ARG A 200 1.37 21.84 -27.74
C ARG A 200 0.98 22.99 -26.80
N ARG A 201 0.67 22.65 -25.53
CA ARG A 201 0.38 23.62 -24.46
C ARG A 201 1.45 23.58 -23.37
N PRO A 202 2.75 23.80 -23.70
CA PRO A 202 3.87 23.52 -22.79
C PRO A 202 3.90 24.40 -21.54
N TRP A 203 3.37 25.62 -21.58
CA TRP A 203 3.29 26.48 -20.39
C TRP A 203 2.24 25.99 -19.40
N LEU A 204 1.06 25.58 -19.89
CA LEU A 204 0.05 24.99 -19.03
C LEU A 204 0.53 23.64 -18.47
N GLY A 205 1.22 22.84 -19.32
CA GLY A 205 1.88 21.62 -18.86
C GLY A 205 2.90 21.89 -17.74
N ALA A 206 3.73 22.93 -17.87
CA ALA A 206 4.68 23.34 -16.84
C ALA A 206 3.97 23.75 -15.53
N ALA A 207 2.88 24.50 -15.62
CA ALA A 207 2.09 24.88 -14.44
C ALA A 207 1.53 23.66 -13.70
N ILE A 208 0.93 22.69 -14.42
CA ILE A 208 0.42 21.44 -13.82
C ILE A 208 1.55 20.60 -13.20
N LEU A 209 2.70 20.50 -13.89
CA LEU A 209 3.88 19.82 -13.33
C LEU A 209 4.39 20.53 -12.09
N GLY A 210 4.34 21.86 -12.02
CA GLY A 210 4.69 22.63 -10.83
C GLY A 210 3.75 22.34 -9.66
N VAL A 211 2.44 22.34 -9.90
CA VAL A 211 1.43 21.96 -8.89
C VAL A 211 1.65 20.52 -8.43
N SER A 212 2.02 19.59 -9.32
CA SER A 212 2.30 18.19 -8.94
C SER A 212 3.46 18.07 -7.95
N GLY A 213 4.40 19.03 -7.95
CA GLY A 213 5.49 19.13 -6.98
C GLY A 213 5.01 19.33 -5.54
N LEU A 214 3.89 20.02 -5.34
CA LEU A 214 3.25 20.17 -4.03
C LEU A 214 2.57 18.87 -3.54
N GLY A 215 2.27 17.95 -4.46
CA GLY A 215 1.78 16.61 -4.12
C GLY A 215 2.92 15.63 -3.81
N LYS A 216 4.00 15.71 -4.60
CA LYS A 216 5.22 14.91 -4.41
C LYS A 216 6.42 15.70 -4.91
N GLU A 217 7.32 16.05 -4.03
CA GLU A 217 8.47 16.90 -4.33
C GLU A 217 9.35 16.36 -5.47
N THR A 218 9.47 15.03 -5.61
CA THR A 218 10.23 14.41 -6.70
C THR A 218 9.64 14.66 -8.09
N ASN A 219 8.39 15.09 -8.20
CA ASN A 219 7.78 15.40 -9.50
C ASN A 219 8.39 16.63 -10.17
N VAL A 220 9.10 17.49 -9.42
CA VAL A 220 9.91 18.57 -9.99
C VAL A 220 10.95 18.05 -10.99
N LEU A 221 11.41 16.82 -10.83
CA LEU A 221 12.32 16.15 -11.76
C LEU A 221 11.74 16.07 -13.19
N ALA A 222 10.43 16.10 -13.34
CA ALA A 222 9.77 16.18 -14.66
C ALA A 222 10.07 17.50 -15.40
N ALA A 223 10.62 18.53 -14.74
CA ALA A 223 11.10 19.74 -15.41
C ALA A 223 12.13 19.45 -16.52
N THR A 224 12.83 18.31 -16.44
CA THR A 224 13.78 17.86 -17.47
C THR A 224 13.16 17.71 -18.85
N VAL A 225 11.83 17.57 -18.97
CA VAL A 225 11.13 17.55 -20.28
C VAL A 225 11.29 18.85 -21.04
N PHE A 226 11.54 19.96 -20.36
CA PHE A 226 11.73 21.28 -20.93
C PHE A 226 13.19 21.61 -21.25
N ALA A 227 14.14 20.68 -21.02
CA ALA A 227 15.53 20.91 -21.40
C ALA A 227 15.63 21.30 -22.88
N PRO A 228 16.41 22.31 -23.22
CA PRO A 228 16.46 22.88 -24.59
C PRO A 228 16.95 21.82 -25.59
N THR A 229 16.31 21.77 -26.74
CA THR A 229 16.68 20.88 -27.85
C THR A 229 17.39 21.64 -28.98
N GLY A 230 17.54 22.96 -28.88
CA GLY A 230 18.18 23.84 -29.83
C GLY A 230 19.11 24.86 -29.19
N ASN A 231 20.01 25.43 -29.99
CA ASN A 231 21.09 26.31 -29.49
C ASN A 231 20.72 27.82 -29.49
N SER A 232 19.47 28.19 -29.82
CA SER A 232 19.09 29.61 -29.83
C SER A 232 18.82 30.14 -28.43
N GLY A 233 19.23 31.37 -28.12
CA GLY A 233 18.98 32.02 -26.85
C GLY A 233 17.48 32.09 -26.49
N ARG A 234 16.59 32.24 -27.49
CA ARG A 234 15.13 32.19 -27.27
C ARG A 234 14.65 30.80 -26.84
N ALA A 235 15.28 29.72 -27.35
CA ALA A 235 14.94 28.37 -26.91
C ALA A 235 15.37 28.15 -25.44
N TRP A 236 16.55 28.60 -25.09
CA TRP A 236 17.06 28.55 -23.71
C TRP A 236 16.20 29.37 -22.74
N ALA A 237 15.85 30.60 -23.08
CA ALA A 237 14.98 31.46 -22.25
C ALA A 237 13.60 30.83 -22.03
N ARG A 238 12.97 30.26 -23.05
CA ARG A 238 11.68 29.56 -22.94
C ARG A 238 11.79 28.29 -22.07
N SER A 239 12.88 27.54 -22.21
CA SER A 239 13.15 26.37 -21.36
C SER A 239 13.34 26.77 -19.91
N ALA A 240 14.18 27.75 -19.64
CA ALA A 240 14.42 28.28 -18.29
C ALA A 240 13.12 28.76 -17.62
N GLY A 241 12.28 29.52 -18.36
CA GLY A 241 11.00 30.00 -17.85
C GLY A 241 10.04 28.85 -17.49
N ARG A 242 9.98 27.78 -18.30
CA ARG A 242 9.14 26.61 -17.99
C ARG A 242 9.69 25.79 -16.82
N ILE A 243 11.01 25.60 -16.76
CA ILE A 243 11.67 24.92 -15.62
C ILE A 243 11.42 25.72 -14.34
N ALA A 244 11.58 27.05 -14.39
CA ALA A 244 11.27 27.91 -13.25
C ALA A 244 9.79 27.78 -12.82
N LEU A 245 8.84 27.75 -13.78
CA LEU A 245 7.43 27.57 -13.47
C LEU A 245 7.12 26.22 -12.82
N VAL A 246 7.86 25.15 -13.14
CA VAL A 246 7.74 23.85 -12.47
C VAL A 246 8.32 23.92 -11.06
N ALA A 247 9.46 24.58 -10.85
CA ALA A 247 10.14 24.61 -9.56
C ALA A 247 9.50 25.61 -8.57
N LEU A 248 8.91 26.69 -9.08
CA LEU A 248 8.45 27.82 -8.27
C LEU A 248 7.42 27.45 -7.18
N PRO A 249 6.34 26.65 -7.46
CA PRO A 249 5.34 26.35 -6.44
C PRO A 249 5.94 25.66 -5.22
N ILE A 250 6.77 24.63 -5.43
CA ILE A 250 7.39 23.91 -4.32
C ILE A 250 8.45 24.74 -3.62
N ALA A 251 9.22 25.55 -4.34
CA ALA A 251 10.23 26.42 -3.75
C ALA A 251 9.58 27.47 -2.82
N LEU A 252 8.51 28.12 -3.28
CA LEU A 252 7.74 29.06 -2.47
C LEU A 252 7.10 28.39 -1.26
N TRP A 253 6.59 27.16 -1.45
CA TRP A 253 5.98 26.41 -0.36
C TRP A 253 7.01 25.99 0.69
N LEU A 254 8.17 25.47 0.30
CA LEU A 254 9.24 25.13 1.24
C LEU A 254 9.75 26.35 2.00
N TRP A 255 9.89 27.49 1.33
CA TRP A 255 10.23 28.76 1.97
C TRP A 255 9.16 29.20 2.99
N ALA A 256 7.87 29.07 2.64
CA ALA A 256 6.77 29.37 3.56
C ALA A 256 6.75 28.43 4.77
N LEU A 257 6.98 27.12 4.56
CA LEU A 257 7.08 26.13 5.64
C LEU A 257 8.20 26.46 6.63
N GLU A 258 9.38 26.81 6.11
CA GLU A 258 10.52 27.21 6.94
C GLU A 258 10.17 28.42 7.81
N ARG A 259 9.44 29.39 7.24
CA ARG A 259 8.98 30.58 7.97
C ARG A 259 7.93 30.26 9.03
N MET A 260 7.02 29.33 8.75
CA MET A 260 5.93 28.94 9.66
C MET A 260 6.38 28.00 10.78
N LEU A 261 7.23 27.01 10.47
CA LEU A 261 7.60 25.95 11.41
C LEU A 261 9.02 26.09 11.97
N GLY A 262 9.81 27.06 11.49
CA GLY A 262 11.18 27.32 11.95
C GLY A 262 12.21 26.24 11.58
N THR A 263 11.80 25.20 10.89
CA THR A 263 12.68 24.10 10.47
C THR A 263 12.15 23.41 9.20
N THR A 264 13.07 22.84 8.43
CA THR A 264 12.76 21.90 7.34
C THR A 264 13.41 20.57 7.66
N SER A 265 12.62 19.49 7.67
CA SER A 265 13.16 18.14 7.81
C SER A 265 13.50 17.58 6.42
N PRO A 266 14.74 17.20 6.14
CA PRO A 266 15.13 16.63 4.83
C PRO A 266 14.66 15.19 4.62
N GLY A 267 14.16 14.50 5.66
CA GLY A 267 13.89 13.07 5.66
C GLY A 267 15.17 12.26 5.78
N GLN A 268 15.46 11.79 6.99
CA GLN A 268 16.66 11.01 7.24
C GLN A 268 16.63 9.66 6.48
N GLY A 269 17.78 9.28 5.90
CA GLY A 269 17.94 7.99 5.22
C GLY A 269 17.29 7.86 3.84
N ASN A 270 16.66 8.93 3.30
CA ASN A 270 16.05 8.90 1.97
C ASN A 270 17.06 8.85 0.82
N PHE A 271 18.27 9.36 1.04
CA PHE A 271 19.35 9.36 0.06
C PHE A 271 20.61 8.69 0.64
N ALA A 272 21.38 8.03 -0.21
CA ALA A 272 22.60 7.34 0.13
C ALA A 272 23.60 7.40 -1.02
N SER A 273 24.80 6.87 -0.80
CA SER A 273 25.81 6.68 -1.86
C SER A 273 25.20 5.87 -3.00
N PRO A 274 25.52 6.20 -4.27
CA PRO A 274 24.93 5.55 -5.43
C PRO A 274 24.93 4.03 -5.32
N PHE A 275 23.77 3.42 -5.54
CA PHE A 275 23.50 2.00 -5.54
C PHE A 275 23.72 1.25 -4.21
N SER A 276 24.21 1.90 -3.13
CA SER A 276 24.50 1.19 -1.87
C SER A 276 23.27 0.50 -1.28
N ALA A 277 22.18 1.24 -1.08
CA ALA A 277 20.94 0.69 -0.53
C ALA A 277 20.22 -0.26 -1.52
N TYR A 278 20.36 -0.05 -2.83
CA TYR A 278 19.83 -0.94 -3.85
C TYR A 278 20.50 -2.32 -3.81
N PHE A 279 21.83 -2.38 -3.74
CA PHE A 279 22.54 -3.67 -3.63
C PHE A 279 22.32 -4.34 -2.27
N ALA A 280 22.23 -3.56 -1.18
CA ALA A 280 21.85 -4.10 0.12
C ALA A 280 20.47 -4.79 0.05
N LYS A 281 19.48 -4.16 -0.59
CA LYS A 281 18.14 -4.75 -0.77
C LYS A 281 18.18 -6.05 -1.60
N TRP A 282 19.02 -6.11 -2.63
CA TRP A 282 19.24 -7.36 -3.38
C TRP A 282 19.82 -8.46 -2.49
N ALA A 283 20.86 -8.14 -1.71
CA ALA A 283 21.50 -9.09 -0.81
C ALA A 283 20.50 -9.64 0.22
N ASP A 284 19.72 -8.76 0.85
CA ASP A 284 18.68 -9.12 1.82
C ASP A 284 17.60 -10.01 1.19
N SER A 285 17.13 -9.66 -0.02
CA SER A 285 16.07 -10.42 -0.70
C SER A 285 16.55 -11.81 -1.15
N LEU A 286 17.79 -11.93 -1.62
CA LEU A 286 18.41 -13.22 -1.97
C LEU A 286 18.75 -14.04 -0.73
N GLY A 287 19.21 -13.39 0.34
CA GLY A 287 19.44 -14.01 1.64
C GLY A 287 18.17 -14.64 2.20
N ALA A 288 17.03 -13.92 2.10
CA ALA A 288 15.74 -14.41 2.55
C ALA A 288 15.25 -15.67 1.80
N LEU A 289 15.69 -15.90 0.55
CA LEU A 289 15.41 -17.16 -0.17
C LEU A 289 16.20 -18.36 0.36
N ARG A 290 17.38 -18.12 0.91
CA ARG A 290 18.29 -19.18 1.40
C ARG A 290 17.95 -19.63 2.81
N HIS A 291 17.49 -18.72 3.64
CA HIS A 291 17.02 -19.04 4.96
C HIS A 291 15.57 -19.50 4.83
N GLU A 292 15.28 -20.74 5.16
CA GLU A 292 14.00 -21.46 5.07
C GLU A 292 12.80 -20.78 5.75
N LYS A 293 12.77 -19.47 5.73
CA LYS A 293 11.55 -18.72 6.02
C LYS A 293 10.75 -18.72 4.72
N PRO A 294 9.72 -19.54 4.61
CA PRO A 294 8.89 -19.60 3.40
C PRO A 294 8.02 -18.34 3.33
N PHE A 295 8.67 -17.19 3.16
CA PHE A 295 7.92 -15.96 2.99
C PHE A 295 7.75 -15.71 1.50
N LEU A 296 6.51 -15.77 1.06
CA LEU A 296 6.01 -15.22 -0.20
C LEU A 296 6.57 -13.81 -0.51
N THR A 297 7.14 -13.13 0.50
CA THR A 297 7.69 -11.78 0.40
C THR A 297 8.99 -11.70 -0.40
N ALA A 298 9.87 -12.71 -0.33
CA ALA A 298 11.13 -12.67 -1.06
C ALA A 298 10.95 -12.72 -2.59
N PRO A 299 10.11 -13.60 -3.17
CA PRO A 299 9.85 -13.61 -4.61
C PRO A 299 9.28 -12.28 -5.12
N GLN A 300 8.37 -11.63 -4.38
CA GLN A 300 7.79 -10.35 -4.80
C GLN A 300 8.79 -9.19 -4.68
N ASN A 301 9.65 -9.20 -3.65
CA ASN A 301 10.76 -8.26 -3.56
C ASN A 301 11.69 -8.41 -4.77
N ILE A 302 12.08 -9.64 -5.12
CA ILE A 302 12.93 -9.92 -6.28
C ILE A 302 12.22 -9.51 -7.58
N ALA A 303 10.95 -9.84 -7.76
CA ALA A 303 10.17 -9.41 -8.92
C ALA A 303 10.14 -7.88 -9.07
N THR A 304 10.01 -7.15 -7.95
CA THR A 304 10.05 -5.69 -7.94
C THR A 304 11.44 -5.16 -8.28
N LEU A 305 12.49 -5.73 -7.71
CA LEU A 305 13.87 -5.35 -8.00
C LEU A 305 14.24 -5.62 -9.47
N VAL A 306 13.86 -6.77 -10.02
CA VAL A 306 14.04 -7.10 -11.44
C VAL A 306 13.31 -6.09 -12.31
N ALA A 307 12.04 -5.78 -12.02
CA ALA A 307 11.26 -4.85 -12.81
C ALA A 307 11.91 -3.46 -12.85
N LEU A 308 12.28 -2.90 -11.70
CA LEU A 308 12.93 -1.60 -11.61
C LEU A 308 14.30 -1.59 -12.29
N SER A 309 15.08 -2.67 -12.17
CA SER A 309 16.38 -2.83 -12.82
C SER A 309 16.24 -2.83 -14.35
N VAL A 310 15.31 -3.62 -14.88
CA VAL A 310 15.05 -3.66 -16.34
C VAL A 310 14.59 -2.31 -16.87
N GLN A 311 13.73 -1.59 -16.13
CA GLN A 311 13.31 -0.23 -16.49
C GLN A 311 14.50 0.74 -16.49
N ALA A 312 15.34 0.75 -15.45
CA ALA A 312 16.52 1.61 -15.37
C ALA A 312 17.53 1.30 -16.48
N CYS A 313 17.83 0.03 -16.73
CA CYS A 313 18.68 -0.40 -17.84
C CYS A 313 18.13 0.01 -19.19
N PHE A 314 16.81 -0.08 -19.40
CA PHE A 314 16.17 0.39 -20.63
C PHE A 314 16.49 1.87 -20.90
N PHE A 315 16.40 2.75 -19.90
CA PHE A 315 16.72 4.16 -20.04
C PHE A 315 18.23 4.42 -20.19
N ALA A 316 19.07 3.64 -19.56
CA ALA A 316 20.54 3.76 -19.69
C ALA A 316 21.04 3.39 -21.08
N PHE A 317 20.52 2.29 -21.66
CA PHE A 317 21.01 1.76 -22.94
C PHE A 317 20.27 2.29 -24.17
N ARG A 318 18.99 2.67 -24.03
CA ARG A 318 18.17 3.21 -25.11
C ARG A 318 18.08 4.73 -25.03
N ARG A 319 19.16 5.40 -25.39
CA ARG A 319 19.25 6.87 -25.33
C ARG A 319 18.37 7.55 -26.38
N ARG A 320 17.34 8.27 -25.92
CA ARG A 320 16.36 9.00 -26.74
C ARG A 320 16.16 10.41 -26.22
N TRP A 321 17.24 11.19 -26.15
CA TRP A 321 17.29 12.53 -25.55
C TRP A 321 16.21 13.50 -26.04
N LYS A 322 15.75 13.33 -27.29
CA LYS A 322 14.71 14.19 -27.88
C LYS A 322 13.31 13.87 -27.35
N GLU A 323 13.07 12.68 -26.81
CA GLU A 323 11.76 12.25 -26.32
C GLU A 323 11.54 12.70 -24.87
N ALA A 324 10.45 13.42 -24.62
CA ALA A 324 10.12 13.97 -23.30
C ALA A 324 9.97 12.85 -22.25
N TRP A 325 9.29 11.76 -22.58
CA TRP A 325 9.14 10.62 -21.69
C TRP A 325 10.46 9.91 -21.38
N TRP A 326 11.40 9.90 -22.33
CA TRP A 326 12.73 9.35 -22.06
C TRP A 326 13.45 10.17 -20.98
N ARG A 327 13.35 11.50 -21.03
CA ARG A 327 13.97 12.38 -20.03
C ARG A 327 13.41 12.14 -18.65
N ILE A 328 12.08 11.97 -18.51
CA ILE A 328 11.46 11.59 -17.24
C ILE A 328 12.04 10.26 -16.77
N GLY A 329 11.92 9.20 -17.58
CA GLY A 329 12.37 7.87 -17.20
C GLY A 329 13.85 7.83 -16.81
N ALA A 330 14.72 8.49 -17.58
CA ALA A 330 16.15 8.57 -17.31
C ALA A 330 16.46 9.33 -16.00
N THR A 331 15.75 10.43 -15.73
CA THR A 331 15.94 11.19 -14.49
C THR A 331 15.52 10.38 -13.28
N TYR A 332 14.42 9.64 -13.37
CA TYR A 332 13.99 8.76 -12.27
C TYR A 332 14.87 7.51 -12.15
N ALA A 333 15.51 7.04 -13.23
CA ALA A 333 16.54 6.00 -13.15
C ALA A 333 17.80 6.51 -12.42
N VAL A 334 18.18 7.76 -12.61
CA VAL A 334 19.23 8.42 -11.82
C VAL A 334 18.81 8.56 -10.35
N LEU A 335 17.57 8.98 -10.10
CA LEU A 335 17.03 9.03 -8.74
C LEU A 335 17.10 7.66 -8.06
N MET A 336 16.73 6.58 -8.76
CA MET A 336 16.80 5.20 -8.24
C MET A 336 18.20 4.87 -7.71
N ALA A 337 19.26 5.33 -8.38
CA ALA A 337 20.63 5.04 -7.99
C ALA A 337 21.01 5.64 -6.64
N ILE A 338 20.42 6.77 -6.24
CA ILE A 338 20.76 7.51 -5.02
C ILE A 338 19.73 7.35 -3.90
N LEU A 339 18.66 6.57 -4.10
CA LEU A 339 17.69 6.29 -3.05
C LEU A 339 18.33 5.53 -1.89
N GLY A 340 18.04 5.98 -0.67
CA GLY A 340 18.61 5.47 0.56
C GLY A 340 17.85 4.29 1.17
N ALA A 341 18.36 3.79 2.29
CA ALA A 341 17.83 2.62 2.99
C ALA A 341 16.36 2.79 3.39
N ALA A 342 15.93 3.96 3.85
CA ALA A 342 14.54 4.22 4.23
C ALA A 342 13.55 4.00 3.08
N VAL A 343 13.97 4.21 1.82
CA VAL A 343 13.15 4.01 0.63
C VAL A 343 13.20 2.56 0.13
N TRP A 344 14.32 1.87 0.35
CA TRP A 344 14.48 0.46 -0.01
C TRP A 344 14.04 -0.51 1.09
N ALA A 345 13.86 -0.02 2.33
CA ALA A 345 13.35 -0.82 3.45
C ALA A 345 11.90 -1.26 3.21
N GLY A 346 11.47 -2.24 4.02
CA GLY A 346 10.10 -2.75 4.00
C GLY A 346 9.81 -3.73 2.88
N TYR A 347 8.55 -4.13 2.82
CA TYR A 347 8.03 -5.08 1.86
C TYR A 347 6.77 -4.56 1.19
N PRO A 348 6.72 -4.60 -0.11
CA PRO A 348 7.86 -4.33 -0.99
C PRO A 348 8.34 -2.89 -0.79
N PRO A 349 9.53 -2.51 -1.26
CA PRO A 349 10.12 -1.23 -0.91
C PRO A 349 9.31 -0.05 -1.43
N ALA A 350 9.33 1.07 -0.68
CA ALA A 350 8.73 2.33 -1.10
C ALA A 350 9.30 2.86 -2.43
N ALA A 351 10.47 2.37 -2.85
CA ALA A 351 11.08 2.65 -4.15
C ALA A 351 10.12 2.41 -5.32
N ALA A 352 9.29 1.36 -5.28
CA ALA A 352 8.30 1.07 -6.32
C ALA A 352 7.27 2.20 -6.49
N ARG A 353 6.92 2.92 -5.41
CA ARG A 353 6.03 4.09 -5.43
C ARG A 353 6.73 5.33 -5.95
N VAL A 354 7.91 5.61 -5.42
CA VAL A 354 8.72 6.77 -5.79
C VAL A 354 9.06 6.75 -7.28
N LEU A 355 9.26 5.57 -7.87
CA LEU A 355 9.66 5.37 -9.26
C LEU A 355 8.48 5.14 -10.23
N LEU A 356 7.25 5.40 -9.82
CA LEU A 356 6.07 5.31 -10.70
C LEU A 356 6.20 6.11 -12.01
N PRO A 357 6.79 7.33 -12.04
CA PRO A 357 7.03 8.03 -13.29
C PRO A 357 7.98 7.30 -14.25
N MET A 358 8.98 6.57 -13.73
CA MET A 358 9.84 5.69 -14.53
C MET A 358 9.04 4.53 -15.13
N THR A 359 8.19 3.89 -14.32
CA THR A 359 7.32 2.79 -14.77
C THR A 359 6.37 3.25 -15.87
N LEU A 360 5.76 4.43 -15.74
CA LEU A 360 4.88 5.00 -16.77
C LEU A 360 5.67 5.28 -18.07
N ALA A 361 6.79 5.98 -17.96
CA ALA A 361 7.64 6.31 -19.11
C ALA A 361 8.15 5.05 -19.82
N PHE A 362 8.54 4.02 -19.09
CA PHE A 362 8.95 2.72 -19.63
C PHE A 362 7.82 2.08 -20.44
N ASN A 363 6.61 1.99 -19.92
CA ASN A 363 5.48 1.38 -20.62
C ASN A 363 5.07 2.17 -21.88
N ILE A 364 5.27 3.49 -21.88
CA ILE A 364 5.02 4.33 -23.08
C ILE A 364 6.08 4.08 -24.17
N LEU A 365 7.36 3.99 -23.78
CA LEU A 365 8.48 4.00 -24.71
C LEU A 365 8.99 2.61 -25.12
N ALA A 366 8.70 1.56 -24.34
CA ALA A 366 9.13 0.21 -24.67
C ALA A 366 8.62 -0.18 -26.06
N PRO A 367 9.48 -0.68 -26.99
CA PRO A 367 9.07 -1.01 -28.35
C PRO A 367 7.94 -2.02 -28.43
N LYS A 368 7.20 -2.01 -29.53
CA LYS A 368 6.12 -2.95 -29.82
C LYS A 368 6.64 -4.04 -30.77
N GLY A 369 6.53 -5.30 -30.39
CA GLY A 369 6.90 -6.45 -31.24
C GLY A 369 8.32 -6.98 -31.05
N GLY A 370 8.65 -8.07 -31.75
CA GLY A 370 9.94 -8.75 -31.64
C GLY A 370 10.21 -9.30 -30.22
N SER A 371 11.47 -9.44 -29.86
CA SER A 371 11.92 -9.88 -28.53
C SER A 371 11.65 -8.86 -27.40
N TRP A 372 11.18 -7.66 -27.73
CA TRP A 372 10.88 -6.60 -26.75
C TRP A 372 9.75 -6.95 -25.78
N TRP A 373 8.94 -7.96 -26.11
CA TRP A 373 7.92 -8.45 -25.18
C TRP A 373 8.54 -9.02 -23.89
N LEU A 374 9.75 -9.62 -23.97
CA LEU A 374 10.48 -10.07 -22.78
C LEU A 374 10.88 -8.89 -21.89
N VAL A 375 11.45 -7.85 -22.49
CA VAL A 375 11.82 -6.62 -21.76
C VAL A 375 10.59 -5.99 -21.12
N LEU A 376 9.46 -5.96 -21.84
CA LEU A 376 8.20 -5.44 -21.31
C LEU A 376 7.68 -6.31 -20.16
N LEU A 377 7.76 -7.63 -20.28
CA LEU A 377 7.32 -8.57 -19.24
C LEU A 377 8.18 -8.43 -17.99
N PHE A 378 9.51 -8.56 -18.13
CA PHE A 378 10.42 -8.44 -16.98
C PHE A 378 10.41 -7.06 -16.35
N GLY A 379 10.25 -6.00 -17.14
CA GLY A 379 10.12 -4.62 -16.65
C GLY A 379 8.80 -4.34 -15.90
N ASN A 380 7.87 -5.29 -15.85
CA ASN A 380 6.59 -5.15 -15.15
C ASN A 380 6.31 -6.32 -14.19
N LEU A 381 7.33 -7.09 -13.80
CA LEU A 381 7.17 -8.21 -12.86
C LEU A 381 6.63 -7.78 -11.48
N ASN A 382 6.77 -6.52 -11.10
CA ASN A 382 6.23 -5.97 -9.87
C ASN A 382 4.70 -6.07 -9.77
N VAL A 383 3.99 -6.28 -10.89
CA VAL A 383 2.54 -6.56 -10.89
C VAL A 383 2.21 -7.86 -10.11
N LEU A 384 3.14 -8.80 -10.05
CA LEU A 384 2.96 -10.05 -9.30
C LEU A 384 2.83 -9.83 -7.78
N ALA A 385 3.30 -8.71 -7.26
CA ALA A 385 3.16 -8.34 -5.85
C ALA A 385 1.84 -7.59 -5.55
N THR A 386 1.07 -7.24 -6.55
CA THR A 386 -0.17 -6.44 -6.40
C THR A 386 -1.29 -7.15 -5.65
N PRO A 387 -1.57 -8.45 -5.85
CA PRO A 387 -2.59 -9.16 -5.08
C PRO A 387 -2.33 -9.08 -3.57
N ASP A 388 -1.06 -9.01 -3.18
CA ASP A 388 -0.65 -8.89 -1.79
C ASP A 388 -1.06 -7.57 -1.14
N VAL A 389 -1.24 -6.54 -1.91
CA VAL A 389 -1.55 -5.19 -1.42
C VAL A 389 -3.02 -4.87 -1.50
N LEU A 390 -3.68 -5.22 -2.60
CA LEU A 390 -5.11 -4.95 -2.81
C LEU A 390 -5.97 -5.91 -1.98
N ARG A 391 -5.70 -5.97 -0.68
CA ARG A 391 -6.54 -6.73 0.24
C ARG A 391 -7.83 -5.99 0.49
N LEU A 392 -8.89 -6.75 0.45
CA LEU A 392 -10.15 -6.33 1.04
C LEU A 392 -9.96 -6.22 2.56
N PRO A 393 -10.67 -5.30 3.24
CA PRO A 393 -10.77 -5.41 4.67
C PRO A 393 -11.19 -6.84 4.96
N SER A 394 -10.31 -7.58 5.61
CA SER A 394 -10.75 -8.78 6.30
C SER A 394 -11.98 -8.35 7.08
N PRO A 395 -13.14 -9.01 6.97
CA PRO A 395 -14.10 -8.87 8.03
C PRO A 395 -13.25 -9.11 9.26
N GLN A 396 -13.07 -8.04 10.07
CA GLN A 396 -12.28 -8.10 11.31
C GLN A 396 -12.52 -9.47 11.84
N SER A 397 -11.54 -10.22 12.28
CA SER A 397 -11.53 -11.65 12.55
C SER A 397 -12.83 -12.28 13.11
N TYR A 398 -13.96 -11.63 12.96
CA TYR A 398 -15.26 -11.90 13.54
C TYR A 398 -16.36 -11.84 12.50
N ARG A 399 -16.73 -12.97 12.00
CA ARG A 399 -17.94 -13.10 11.19
C ARG A 399 -19.13 -13.23 12.13
N VAL A 400 -19.90 -12.17 12.34
CA VAL A 400 -21.16 -12.29 13.06
C VAL A 400 -22.22 -12.87 12.14
N VAL A 401 -22.57 -14.12 12.37
CA VAL A 401 -23.70 -14.79 11.76
C VAL A 401 -24.72 -14.98 12.88
N GLY A 402 -25.71 -14.12 12.97
CA GLY A 402 -26.63 -14.23 14.10
C GLY A 402 -27.82 -13.27 14.02
N PRO A 403 -28.61 -13.14 15.10
CA PRO A 403 -29.71 -12.19 15.21
C PRO A 403 -29.33 -10.78 14.79
N GLY A 404 -30.29 -10.00 14.32
CA GLY A 404 -30.05 -8.69 13.72
C GLY A 404 -29.31 -7.68 14.61
N ASP A 405 -29.52 -7.77 15.94
CA ASP A 405 -28.82 -6.96 16.94
C ASP A 405 -27.31 -7.30 17.04
N LEU A 406 -26.92 -8.56 16.93
CA LEU A 406 -25.51 -8.97 16.89
C LEU A 406 -24.83 -8.52 15.59
N ARG A 407 -25.55 -8.51 14.46
CA ARG A 407 -25.03 -7.98 13.20
C ARG A 407 -24.78 -6.47 13.27
N MET A 408 -25.63 -5.75 13.96
CA MET A 408 -25.46 -4.31 14.17
C MET A 408 -24.24 -4.01 15.05
N VAL A 409 -24.03 -4.78 16.10
CA VAL A 409 -22.86 -4.64 16.98
C VAL A 409 -21.57 -4.96 16.23
N ALA A 410 -21.56 -6.00 15.37
CA ALA A 410 -20.39 -6.32 14.54
C ALA A 410 -20.09 -5.26 13.48
N ALA A 411 -21.11 -4.55 12.98
CA ALA A 411 -20.91 -3.45 12.03
C ALA A 411 -20.33 -2.19 12.69
N THR A 412 -20.47 -2.05 14.02
CA THR A 412 -20.12 -0.85 14.78
C THR A 412 -18.97 -1.04 15.78
N GLY A 413 -18.49 -2.26 16.02
CA GLY A 413 -17.44 -2.55 16.99
C GLY A 413 -17.06 -4.03 17.06
N GLN A 414 -16.06 -4.34 17.86
CA GLN A 414 -15.65 -5.72 18.12
C GLN A 414 -16.68 -6.42 19.00
N VAL A 415 -17.19 -7.56 18.54
CA VAL A 415 -18.17 -8.36 19.31
C VAL A 415 -17.46 -9.20 20.36
N VAL A 416 -16.27 -9.68 20.04
CA VAL A 416 -15.34 -10.40 20.93
C VAL A 416 -13.95 -9.86 20.66
N GLU A 417 -13.20 -9.52 21.66
CA GLU A 417 -11.86 -8.97 21.56
C GLU A 417 -10.81 -10.00 22.04
N PRO A 418 -9.89 -10.47 21.18
CA PRO A 418 -8.77 -11.30 21.63
C PRO A 418 -7.67 -10.41 22.21
N VAL A 419 -7.37 -10.61 23.48
CA VAL A 419 -6.31 -9.90 24.21
C VAL A 419 -5.16 -10.87 24.47
N PHE A 420 -4.00 -10.56 23.95
CA PHE A 420 -2.78 -11.36 24.05
C PHE A 420 -1.91 -10.85 25.20
N ASP A 421 -1.36 -11.72 26.02
CA ASP A 421 -0.47 -11.34 27.11
C ASP A 421 0.91 -10.85 26.61
N GLU A 422 1.78 -10.45 27.56
CA GLU A 422 3.11 -9.89 27.25
C GLU A 422 4.08 -10.88 26.59
N ARG A 423 3.77 -12.18 26.59
CA ARG A 423 4.60 -13.23 25.97
C ARG A 423 4.37 -13.37 24.48
N TRP A 424 3.29 -12.77 23.98
CA TRP A 424 3.05 -12.69 22.56
C TRP A 424 3.82 -11.51 21.96
N TYR A 425 4.50 -11.78 20.86
CA TYR A 425 5.13 -10.73 20.05
C TYR A 425 4.08 -9.84 19.39
N PRO A 426 4.46 -8.65 18.96
CA PRO A 426 3.61 -7.83 18.10
C PRO A 426 3.08 -8.63 16.91
N PRO A 427 1.86 -8.32 16.42
CA PRO A 427 1.30 -9.02 15.28
C PRO A 427 2.15 -8.80 14.04
N GLU A 428 2.35 -9.86 13.30
CA GLU A 428 2.97 -9.85 12.00
C GLU A 428 1.94 -10.22 10.94
N HIS A 429 2.09 -9.70 9.74
CA HIS A 429 1.20 -10.03 8.64
C HIS A 429 1.95 -10.14 7.32
N SER A 430 1.46 -11.00 6.47
CA SER A 430 1.74 -11.01 5.04
C SER A 430 0.51 -10.50 4.30
N SER A 431 0.55 -10.57 2.99
CA SER A 431 -0.57 -10.22 2.14
C SER A 431 -1.83 -11.07 2.34
N PHE A 432 -1.69 -12.28 2.82
CA PHE A 432 -2.79 -13.24 2.95
C PHE A 432 -2.98 -13.78 4.35
N GLU A 433 -2.06 -13.46 5.26
CA GLU A 433 -2.02 -14.08 6.57
C GLU A 433 -1.61 -13.09 7.63
N PHE A 434 -2.18 -13.30 8.78
CA PHE A 434 -1.92 -12.56 9.99
C PHE A 434 -1.52 -13.55 11.09
N TRP A 435 -0.46 -13.26 11.86
CA TRP A 435 -0.01 -14.16 12.94
C TRP A 435 0.66 -13.41 14.08
N ARG A 436 0.64 -14.07 15.24
CA ARG A 436 1.43 -13.67 16.41
C ARG A 436 2.29 -14.82 16.87
N TRP A 437 3.53 -14.52 17.14
CA TRP A 437 4.46 -15.45 17.75
C TRP A 437 4.33 -15.42 19.27
N SER A 438 4.64 -16.55 19.93
CA SER A 438 4.85 -16.65 21.37
C SER A 438 6.23 -17.23 21.66
N ASP A 439 6.85 -16.82 22.77
CA ASP A 439 8.13 -17.30 23.26
C ASP A 439 8.02 -18.47 24.26
N GLY A 440 6.82 -18.99 24.47
CA GLY A 440 6.58 -20.09 25.41
C GLY A 440 5.13 -20.23 25.86
N PRO A 441 4.90 -20.78 27.07
CA PRO A 441 3.58 -20.78 27.65
C PRO A 441 3.03 -19.37 27.76
N SER A 442 1.83 -19.15 27.26
CA SER A 442 1.25 -17.81 27.08
C SER A 442 -0.27 -17.87 27.22
N THR A 443 -0.91 -16.74 27.46
CA THR A 443 -2.36 -16.65 27.59
C THR A 443 -2.98 -15.81 26.49
N LEU A 444 -4.21 -16.18 26.12
CA LEU A 444 -5.08 -15.44 25.24
C LEU A 444 -6.42 -15.26 25.93
N SER A 445 -6.80 -14.03 26.22
CA SER A 445 -8.12 -13.72 26.77
C SER A 445 -9.07 -13.36 25.64
N LEU A 446 -10.21 -14.03 25.57
CA LEU A 446 -11.32 -13.68 24.70
C LEU A 446 -12.30 -12.83 25.50
N ARG A 447 -12.28 -11.52 25.26
CA ARG A 447 -13.14 -10.57 25.97
C ARG A 447 -14.48 -10.45 25.26
N ASN A 448 -15.55 -10.82 25.96
CA ASN A 448 -16.92 -10.58 25.54
C ASN A 448 -17.44 -9.29 26.22
N PRO A 449 -17.52 -8.15 25.50
CA PRO A 449 -18.00 -6.90 26.07
C PRO A 449 -19.53 -6.84 26.22
N GLN A 450 -20.24 -7.88 25.79
CA GLN A 450 -21.70 -7.95 25.88
C GLN A 450 -22.16 -8.27 27.31
N ARG A 451 -23.41 -7.95 27.62
CA ARG A 451 -24.03 -8.28 28.91
C ARG A 451 -24.64 -9.69 28.97
N PHE A 452 -24.45 -10.47 27.91
CA PHE A 452 -24.96 -11.82 27.74
C PHE A 452 -23.89 -12.74 27.19
N ALA A 453 -23.99 -14.02 27.45
CA ALA A 453 -23.08 -15.01 26.92
C ALA A 453 -23.25 -15.20 25.41
N LEU A 454 -22.18 -15.52 24.71
CA LEU A 454 -22.15 -15.79 23.28
C LEU A 454 -21.77 -17.25 23.02
N MET A 455 -22.38 -17.85 22.00
CA MET A 455 -21.91 -19.11 21.42
C MET A 455 -21.06 -18.79 20.19
N VAL A 456 -19.82 -19.28 20.15
CA VAL A 456 -18.86 -18.97 19.09
C VAL A 456 -18.19 -20.24 18.55
N ASP A 457 -17.86 -20.20 17.26
CA ASP A 457 -16.91 -21.12 16.64
C ASP A 457 -15.60 -20.35 16.41
N ILE A 458 -14.47 -20.97 16.76
CA ILE A 458 -13.17 -20.34 16.65
C ILE A 458 -12.26 -21.22 15.81
N ARG A 459 -11.68 -20.65 14.76
CA ARG A 459 -10.79 -21.34 13.84
C ARG A 459 -9.48 -20.55 13.70
N PHE A 460 -8.37 -21.25 13.75
CA PHE A 460 -7.05 -20.71 13.49
C PHE A 460 -6.08 -21.83 13.10
N SER A 461 -4.87 -21.48 12.73
CA SER A 461 -3.80 -22.48 12.58
C SER A 461 -2.64 -22.20 13.51
N LEU A 462 -2.01 -23.25 14.00
CA LEU A 462 -0.78 -23.21 14.76
C LEU A 462 0.39 -23.60 13.87
N ARG A 463 1.54 -22.98 14.10
CA ARG A 463 2.81 -23.33 13.46
C ARG A 463 3.94 -23.12 14.46
N ALA A 464 4.90 -24.05 14.48
CA ALA A 464 6.08 -23.95 15.31
C ALA A 464 7.37 -23.90 14.47
N ASN A 465 8.45 -23.43 15.07
CA ASN A 465 9.78 -23.40 14.46
C ASN A 465 10.56 -24.70 14.66
N ASP A 466 10.05 -25.59 15.51
CA ASP A 466 10.62 -26.91 15.81
C ASP A 466 9.50 -27.92 16.07
N VAL A 467 9.86 -29.17 16.35
CA VAL A 467 8.88 -30.20 16.74
C VAL A 467 8.53 -29.99 18.21
N ARG A 468 7.25 -29.66 18.50
CA ARG A 468 6.79 -29.43 19.88
C ARG A 468 5.34 -29.79 20.10
N SER A 469 5.02 -30.24 21.31
CA SER A 469 3.63 -30.37 21.75
C SER A 469 3.09 -29.02 22.21
N ILE A 470 1.84 -28.73 21.85
CA ILE A 470 1.08 -27.59 22.37
C ILE A 470 -0.26 -28.10 22.85
N SER A 471 -0.69 -27.62 24.01
CA SER A 471 -2.07 -27.79 24.51
C SER A 471 -2.69 -26.43 24.76
N ILE A 472 -3.98 -26.32 24.48
CA ILE A 472 -4.81 -25.15 24.76
C ILE A 472 -5.82 -25.58 25.83
N THR A 473 -5.81 -24.88 26.95
CA THR A 473 -6.71 -25.19 28.10
C THR A 473 -7.54 -23.97 28.46
N GLN A 474 -8.74 -24.21 28.93
CA GLN A 474 -9.63 -23.23 29.57
C GLN A 474 -10.10 -23.79 30.91
N ASP A 475 -9.87 -23.09 31.99
CA ASP A 475 -10.25 -23.51 33.33
C ASP A 475 -9.81 -24.96 33.67
N GLY A 476 -8.60 -25.34 33.23
CA GLY A 476 -8.05 -26.70 33.41
C GLY A 476 -8.58 -27.76 32.44
N ARG A 477 -9.57 -27.43 31.61
CA ARG A 477 -10.10 -28.34 30.56
C ARG A 477 -9.31 -28.17 29.29
N VAL A 478 -8.83 -29.27 28.72
CA VAL A 478 -8.15 -29.27 27.43
C VAL A 478 -9.17 -29.04 26.29
N LEU A 479 -9.02 -27.93 25.60
CA LEU A 479 -9.80 -27.61 24.39
C LEU A 479 -9.19 -28.24 23.14
N TRP A 480 -7.85 -28.23 23.06
CA TRP A 480 -7.11 -28.79 21.93
C TRP A 480 -5.70 -29.20 22.39
N GLN A 481 -5.16 -30.26 21.80
CA GLN A 481 -3.79 -30.71 22.01
C GLN A 481 -3.26 -31.35 20.73
N GLY A 482 -2.00 -31.05 20.38
CA GLY A 482 -1.37 -31.61 19.20
C GLY A 482 0.15 -31.50 19.22
N LEU A 483 0.80 -32.33 18.40
CA LEU A 483 2.21 -32.26 18.10
C LEU A 483 2.39 -31.43 16.83
N LEU A 484 3.07 -30.30 16.94
CA LEU A 484 3.44 -29.49 15.78
C LEU A 484 4.77 -29.97 15.22
N HIS A 485 4.83 -30.17 13.91
CA HIS A 485 6.05 -30.44 13.19
C HIS A 485 6.64 -29.14 12.64
N ASN A 486 7.97 -29.12 12.53
CA ASN A 486 8.72 -27.96 12.05
C ASN A 486 8.11 -27.39 10.75
N HIS A 487 7.70 -26.13 10.81
CA HIS A 487 7.09 -25.36 9.70
C HIS A 487 5.77 -25.92 9.12
N VAL A 488 5.20 -27.00 9.66
CA VAL A 488 3.91 -27.52 9.25
C VAL A 488 2.80 -26.80 10.02
N ARG A 489 1.70 -26.49 9.34
CA ARG A 489 0.52 -25.88 9.94
C ARG A 489 -0.42 -26.95 10.47
N ALA A 490 -0.86 -26.78 11.69
CA ALA A 490 -1.92 -27.58 12.29
C ALA A 490 -3.20 -26.73 12.39
N PRO A 491 -4.29 -27.09 11.72
CA PRO A 491 -5.56 -26.41 11.89
C PRO A 491 -6.14 -26.70 13.27
N VAL A 492 -6.73 -25.69 13.89
CA VAL A 492 -7.46 -25.78 15.16
C VAL A 492 -8.87 -25.28 14.90
N GLU A 493 -9.86 -26.12 15.18
CA GLU A 493 -11.27 -25.78 15.11
C GLU A 493 -11.92 -26.08 16.46
N LEU A 494 -12.42 -25.05 17.12
CA LEU A 494 -13.12 -25.11 18.39
C LEU A 494 -14.56 -24.68 18.13
N ARG A 495 -15.50 -25.58 18.26
CA ARG A 495 -16.91 -25.35 17.95
C ARG A 495 -17.77 -25.27 19.19
N GLY A 496 -18.78 -24.39 19.16
CA GLY A 496 -19.75 -24.26 20.25
C GLY A 496 -19.12 -23.82 21.56
N ILE A 497 -18.12 -22.94 21.51
CA ILE A 497 -17.51 -22.37 22.70
C ILE A 497 -18.44 -21.32 23.29
N ARG A 498 -18.78 -21.46 24.58
CA ARG A 498 -19.55 -20.47 25.30
C ARG A 498 -18.60 -19.44 25.91
N LEU A 499 -18.81 -18.17 25.53
CA LEU A 499 -18.08 -17.03 26.09
C LEU A 499 -19.01 -16.27 27.04
N GLU A 500 -18.76 -16.31 28.32
CA GLU A 500 -19.47 -15.51 29.31
C GLU A 500 -19.14 -14.01 29.14
N PRO A 501 -19.99 -13.09 29.69
CA PRO A 501 -19.61 -11.69 29.78
C PRO A 501 -18.29 -11.50 30.53
N GLY A 502 -17.39 -10.68 29.96
CA GLY A 502 -16.04 -10.48 30.51
C GLY A 502 -14.98 -11.32 29.78
N ASP A 503 -13.92 -11.67 30.50
CA ASP A 503 -12.74 -12.31 29.92
C ASP A 503 -12.80 -13.85 30.12
N THR A 504 -12.68 -14.58 28.99
CA THR A 504 -12.47 -16.02 28.96
C THR A 504 -11.01 -16.29 28.62
N VAL A 505 -10.26 -16.87 29.56
CA VAL A 505 -8.81 -17.05 29.42
C VAL A 505 -8.47 -18.43 28.85
N TRP A 506 -7.69 -18.46 27.80
CA TRP A 506 -7.09 -19.66 27.24
C TRP A 506 -5.59 -19.70 27.55
N GLU A 507 -5.11 -20.81 28.05
CA GLU A 507 -3.71 -21.05 28.37
C GLU A 507 -3.09 -21.92 27.26
N PHE A 508 -2.02 -21.44 26.66
CA PHE A 508 -1.20 -22.19 25.70
C PHE A 508 0.01 -22.75 26.43
N ALA A 509 0.05 -24.06 26.63
CA ALA A 509 1.18 -24.73 27.28
C ALA A 509 2.06 -25.41 26.21
N THR A 510 3.38 -25.21 26.32
CA THR A 510 4.39 -25.85 25.46
C THR A 510 5.71 -25.99 26.24
N PRO A 511 6.50 -27.07 26.03
CA PRO A 511 7.82 -27.20 26.64
C PRO A 511 8.75 -26.06 26.21
N ARG A 512 9.49 -25.47 27.16
CA ARG A 512 10.58 -24.54 26.87
C ARG A 512 11.88 -25.30 26.64
N PRO A 513 12.69 -24.94 25.63
CA PRO A 513 14.07 -25.40 25.58
C PRO A 513 14.88 -24.72 26.69
N GLY A 514 15.37 -25.52 27.68
CA GLY A 514 16.28 -25.07 28.74
C GLY A 514 15.63 -24.28 29.87
N GLY A 515 15.31 -24.97 30.94
CA GLY A 515 15.12 -24.51 32.31
C GLY A 515 14.29 -23.26 32.65
N PRO A 516 13.82 -23.10 33.87
CA PRO A 516 13.11 -21.91 34.31
C PRO A 516 14.07 -20.72 34.44
N GLY A 517 14.19 -19.92 33.38
CA GLY A 517 14.88 -18.63 33.42
C GLY A 517 14.00 -17.60 34.11
N HIS A 518 14.36 -17.19 35.30
CA HIS A 518 13.80 -16.01 35.96
C HIS A 518 14.39 -14.75 35.33
N GLY A 519 13.65 -14.07 34.47
CA GLY A 519 14.02 -12.78 33.92
C GLY A 519 13.15 -12.39 32.72
N VAL A 520 12.71 -11.15 32.68
CA VAL A 520 11.79 -10.55 31.68
C VAL A 520 12.47 -10.34 30.30
N VAL A 521 13.39 -11.17 29.91
CA VAL A 521 13.96 -11.12 28.54
C VAL A 521 13.15 -12.08 27.68
N ARG A 522 12.48 -11.56 26.65
CA ARG A 522 11.75 -12.37 25.67
C ARG A 522 12.70 -13.38 25.03
N GLY A 523 12.31 -14.64 25.08
CA GLY A 523 13.03 -15.72 24.42
C GLY A 523 12.83 -15.71 22.91
N PRO A 524 13.48 -16.61 22.15
CA PRO A 524 13.22 -16.74 20.72
C PRO A 524 11.78 -17.19 20.47
N PRO A 525 11.14 -16.76 19.35
CA PRO A 525 9.79 -17.16 19.01
C PRO A 525 9.69 -18.67 18.79
N LEU A 526 8.78 -19.33 19.46
CA LEU A 526 8.63 -20.79 19.48
C LEU A 526 7.49 -21.29 18.61
N PHE A 527 6.31 -20.70 18.74
CA PHE A 527 5.15 -21.03 17.92
C PHE A 527 4.32 -19.78 17.63
N ASN A 528 3.43 -19.84 16.68
CA ASN A 528 2.50 -18.76 16.39
C ASN A 528 1.06 -19.25 16.17
N VAL A 529 0.12 -18.36 16.47
CA VAL A 529 -1.28 -18.43 16.08
C VAL A 529 -1.46 -17.63 14.80
N ARG A 530 -2.17 -18.22 13.82
CA ARG A 530 -2.35 -17.63 12.50
C ARG A 530 -3.83 -17.60 12.12
N ASN A 531 -4.23 -16.47 11.48
CA ASN A 531 -5.55 -16.31 10.87
C ASN A 531 -6.70 -16.74 11.79
N MET A 532 -6.70 -16.22 13.01
CA MET A 532 -7.78 -16.51 13.96
C MET A 532 -9.07 -15.87 13.47
N GLU A 533 -10.11 -16.71 13.35
CA GLU A 533 -11.47 -16.31 13.03
C GLU A 533 -12.40 -16.73 14.16
N ILE A 534 -13.28 -15.83 14.56
CA ILE A 534 -14.29 -16.07 15.59
C ILE A 534 -15.67 -15.84 14.96
N ASP A 535 -16.42 -16.91 14.73
CA ASP A 535 -17.78 -16.85 14.23
C ASP A 535 -18.76 -16.82 15.40
N VAL A 536 -19.45 -15.71 15.60
CA VAL A 536 -20.50 -15.62 16.62
C VAL A 536 -21.78 -16.21 16.07
N LEU A 537 -22.23 -17.32 16.63
CA LEU A 537 -23.38 -18.08 16.15
C LEU A 537 -24.71 -17.53 16.70
N SER A 538 -24.77 -17.30 18.02
CA SER A 538 -25.98 -16.86 18.70
C SER A 538 -25.63 -16.27 20.09
N ARG A 539 -26.65 -15.68 20.74
CA ARG A 539 -26.62 -15.56 22.19
C ARG A 539 -26.71 -16.95 22.78
N ALA A 540 -25.91 -17.23 23.80
CA ALA A 540 -26.17 -18.37 24.64
C ALA A 540 -27.31 -18.00 25.57
N ASP A 541 -28.46 -18.64 25.46
CA ASP A 541 -29.53 -18.51 26.41
C ASP A 541 -29.04 -18.96 27.79
N PRO A 542 -29.57 -18.36 28.90
CA PRO A 542 -29.13 -18.64 30.25
C PRO A 542 -29.32 -20.10 30.66
#